data_625a17f034bda9d36fe621a66f0b0f19
#
_entry.id   625a17f034bda9d36fe621a66f0b0f19
#
_cell.length_a   1.000
_cell.length_b   1.000
_cell.length_c   1.000
_cell.angle_alpha   90.00
_cell.angle_beta   90.00
_cell.angle_gamma   90.00
#
_symmetry.space_group_name_H-M   'P 1'
#
loop_
_entity.id
_entity.type
_entity.pdbx_description
1 polymer ?
#
loop_
_entity_poly.entity_id
_entity_poly.type
_entity_poly.pdbx_seq_one_letter_code
_entity_poly.pdbx_strand_id
1 'polypeptide(L)'
;MKKVIIWTVAVLNIILIFMMLAVGYSGYLNPLSHPMWASLGLFFPLFLLANVCFVAFWCIFRWRMLWIPVLGFLLCFPPLRLYFPLNPPSSPPEGSIKVLSYNVMGFDSRHMEENEVNQIAEYVVESDADIVCLQESGKWGKWGQRIDSMLQARYPHYVATPHPGKSPDHLSVYSRFPVLSSEMIPFESNQNFSMAYVLNVNGERVLVVNNHLESNKLSYDDKDSFDLMTRGKLSNYSAKHETKHIFDKLAEALKKRAPQADAVAAYIKNYRDKGMSVIVCGDFNDSPLSYTHRKVCDGLTDCYVSSGNGPGFTYHQSRIYVRIDNIFCSDDWKPYACKVDTKVAQSDHYPVVCWLKKQPKR
;
A
#
# COMPACT_ATOMS: atom_id res chain seq x y z
N MET A 1 -31.56 0.30 37.86
CA MET A 1 -30.20 -0.18 37.56
C MET A 1 -30.05 -0.76 36.14
N LYS A 2 -30.73 -1.88 35.79
CA LYS A 2 -30.55 -2.54 34.45
C LYS A 2 -30.75 -1.60 33.21
N LYS A 3 -31.73 -0.69 33.24
CA LYS A 3 -31.97 0.27 32.17
C LYS A 3 -30.83 1.30 32.01
N VAL A 4 -30.31 1.83 33.11
CA VAL A 4 -29.20 2.79 33.13
C VAL A 4 -27.95 2.18 32.52
N ILE A 5 -27.59 0.96 32.93
CA ILE A 5 -26.43 0.22 32.39
C ILE A 5 -26.55 0.05 30.87
N ILE A 6 -27.73 -0.36 30.38
CA ILE A 6 -27.95 -0.56 28.94
C ILE A 6 -27.75 0.74 28.16
N TRP A 7 -28.29 1.87 28.66
CA TRP A 7 -28.13 3.16 27.99
C TRP A 7 -26.68 3.68 28.06
N THR A 8 -25.97 3.46 29.19
CA THR A 8 -24.55 3.80 29.30
C THR A 8 -23.71 3.04 28.27
N VAL A 9 -23.96 1.74 28.12
CA VAL A 9 -23.26 0.90 27.11
C VAL A 9 -23.64 1.33 25.69
N ALA A 10 -24.88 1.70 25.44
CA ALA A 10 -25.31 2.21 24.13
C ALA A 10 -24.61 3.54 23.79
N VAL A 11 -24.50 4.46 24.73
CA VAL A 11 -23.78 5.73 24.55
C VAL A 11 -22.29 5.46 24.25
N LEU A 12 -21.65 4.55 24.98
CA LEU A 12 -20.25 4.17 24.73
C LEU A 12 -20.07 3.60 23.33
N ASN A 13 -20.99 2.73 22.87
CA ASN A 13 -20.95 2.19 21.51
C ASN A 13 -21.09 3.30 20.45
N ILE A 14 -22.01 4.26 20.67
CA ILE A 14 -22.19 5.40 19.76
C ILE A 14 -20.92 6.25 19.70
N ILE A 15 -20.26 6.52 20.83
CA ILE A 15 -18.97 7.25 20.84
C ILE A 15 -17.91 6.51 20.04
N LEU A 16 -17.79 5.19 20.21
CA LEU A 16 -16.83 4.37 19.45
C LEU A 16 -17.15 4.32 17.95
N ILE A 17 -18.43 4.37 17.57
CA ILE A 17 -18.82 4.50 16.16
C ILE A 17 -18.36 5.85 15.61
N PHE A 18 -18.56 6.96 16.31
CA PHE A 18 -18.08 8.28 15.88
C PHE A 18 -16.53 8.29 15.73
N MET A 19 -15.81 7.65 16.66
CA MET A 19 -14.35 7.51 16.54
C MET A 19 -13.98 6.67 15.31
N MET A 20 -14.66 5.55 15.07
CA MET A 20 -14.44 4.71 13.89
C MET A 20 -14.67 5.48 12.58
N LEU A 21 -15.72 6.30 12.52
CA LEU A 21 -15.99 7.17 11.38
C LEU A 21 -14.89 8.23 11.21
N ALA A 22 -14.50 8.90 12.29
CA ALA A 22 -13.48 9.94 12.26
C ALA A 22 -12.13 9.38 11.73
N VAL A 23 -11.70 8.22 12.20
CA VAL A 23 -10.45 7.59 11.73
C VAL A 23 -10.61 6.98 10.32
N GLY A 24 -11.78 6.41 9.99
CA GLY A 24 -12.05 5.84 8.68
C GLY A 24 -12.05 6.88 7.56
N TYR A 25 -12.48 8.08 7.86
CA TYR A 25 -12.54 9.20 6.90
C TYR A 25 -11.35 10.19 7.05
N SER A 26 -10.33 9.86 7.85
CA SER A 26 -9.17 10.74 8.06
C SER A 26 -8.39 11.08 6.80
N GLY A 27 -8.41 10.21 5.78
CA GLY A 27 -7.78 10.45 4.47
C GLY A 27 -8.37 11.62 3.66
N TYR A 28 -9.50 12.18 4.09
CA TYR A 28 -10.06 13.40 3.51
C TYR A 28 -9.43 14.68 4.08
N LEU A 29 -8.71 14.58 5.18
CA LEU A 29 -8.00 15.70 5.78
C LEU A 29 -6.67 15.91 5.08
N ASN A 30 -6.39 17.18 4.74
CA ASN A 30 -5.09 17.52 4.15
C ASN A 30 -4.00 17.47 5.23
N PRO A 31 -2.94 16.62 5.06
CA PRO A 31 -1.87 16.51 6.04
C PRO A 31 -1.05 17.79 6.25
N LEU A 32 -1.02 18.69 5.28
CA LEU A 32 -0.34 19.98 5.43
C LEU A 32 -1.01 20.84 6.51
N SER A 33 -2.34 20.78 6.61
CA SER A 33 -3.11 21.55 7.60
C SER A 33 -3.38 20.76 8.87
N HIS A 34 -3.57 19.44 8.77
CA HIS A 34 -4.03 18.57 9.85
C HIS A 34 -3.23 17.26 9.95
N PRO A 35 -1.90 17.29 10.10
CA PRO A 35 -1.07 16.09 10.00
C PRO A 35 -1.39 15.03 11.06
N MET A 36 -1.63 15.44 12.31
CA MET A 36 -1.97 14.53 13.40
C MET A 36 -3.32 13.83 13.16
N TRP A 37 -4.33 14.55 12.68
CA TRP A 37 -5.64 13.96 12.39
C TRP A 37 -5.60 13.05 11.15
N ALA A 38 -4.80 13.41 10.15
CA ALA A 38 -4.60 12.59 8.96
C ALA A 38 -3.93 11.24 9.26
N SER A 39 -3.07 11.16 10.29
CA SER A 39 -2.42 9.92 10.72
C SER A 39 -3.35 8.93 11.44
N LEU A 40 -4.52 9.38 11.90
CA LEU A 40 -5.42 8.55 12.70
C LEU A 40 -5.98 7.33 11.94
N GLY A 41 -5.95 7.34 10.60
CA GLY A 41 -6.37 6.18 9.78
C GLY A 41 -5.69 4.87 10.15
N LEU A 42 -4.48 4.93 10.70
CA LEU A 42 -3.74 3.76 11.20
C LEU A 42 -4.45 3.05 12.37
N PHE A 43 -5.30 3.74 13.12
CA PHE A 43 -6.06 3.14 14.24
C PHE A 43 -7.41 2.55 13.83
N PHE A 44 -7.77 2.64 12.56
CA PHE A 44 -9.04 2.11 12.08
C PHE A 44 -9.30 0.65 12.51
N PRO A 45 -8.33 -0.29 12.39
CA PRO A 45 -8.56 -1.67 12.82
C PRO A 45 -8.92 -1.84 14.30
N LEU A 46 -8.40 -0.97 15.16
CA LEU A 46 -8.73 -1.00 16.61
C LEU A 46 -10.19 -0.65 16.85
N PHE A 47 -10.69 0.43 16.23
CA PHE A 47 -12.07 0.85 16.37
C PHE A 47 -13.03 -0.09 15.63
N LEU A 48 -12.60 -0.68 14.51
CA LEU A 48 -13.33 -1.73 13.80
C LEU A 48 -13.55 -2.94 14.73
N LEU A 49 -12.49 -3.45 15.34
CA LEU A 49 -12.56 -4.59 16.26
C LEU A 49 -13.47 -4.28 17.46
N ALA A 50 -13.33 -3.10 18.07
CA ALA A 50 -14.17 -2.68 19.19
C ALA A 50 -15.66 -2.67 18.80
N ASN A 51 -16.02 -2.17 17.61
CA ASN A 51 -17.40 -2.18 17.16
C ASN A 51 -17.91 -3.59 16.81
N VAL A 52 -17.05 -4.49 16.31
CA VAL A 52 -17.40 -5.93 16.14
C VAL A 52 -17.69 -6.57 17.51
N CYS A 53 -16.92 -6.25 18.55
CA CYS A 53 -17.22 -6.71 19.90
C CYS A 53 -18.58 -6.22 20.42
N PHE A 54 -18.98 -4.99 20.06
CA PHE A 54 -20.32 -4.48 20.37
C PHE A 54 -21.44 -5.20 19.61
N VAL A 55 -21.20 -5.64 18.38
CA VAL A 55 -22.17 -6.51 17.68
C VAL A 55 -22.38 -7.79 18.48
N ALA A 56 -21.29 -8.48 18.87
CA ALA A 56 -21.38 -9.70 19.68
C ALA A 56 -22.07 -9.45 21.03
N PHE A 57 -21.70 -8.36 21.71
CA PHE A 57 -22.33 -7.97 22.98
C PHE A 57 -23.84 -7.78 22.85
N TRP A 58 -24.29 -7.02 21.84
CA TRP A 58 -25.73 -6.79 21.65
C TRP A 58 -26.49 -8.05 21.19
N CYS A 59 -25.87 -8.94 20.42
CA CYS A 59 -26.45 -10.24 20.09
C CYS A 59 -26.75 -11.04 21.34
N ILE A 60 -25.85 -11.07 22.31
CA ILE A 60 -25.97 -11.88 23.53
C ILE A 60 -26.93 -11.23 24.54
N PHE A 61 -26.80 -9.94 24.79
CA PHE A 61 -27.47 -9.29 25.91
C PHE A 61 -28.77 -8.55 25.54
N ARG A 62 -28.84 -7.99 24.31
CA ARG A 62 -30.00 -7.19 23.89
C ARG A 62 -30.07 -6.99 22.38
N TRP A 63 -30.47 -8.02 21.66
CA TRP A 63 -30.52 -8.05 20.19
C TRP A 63 -31.25 -6.83 19.55
N ARG A 64 -32.23 -6.23 20.25
CA ARG A 64 -32.93 -5.02 19.81
C ARG A 64 -32.03 -3.79 19.69
N MET A 65 -30.83 -3.79 20.28
CA MET A 65 -29.84 -2.68 20.18
C MET A 65 -28.83 -2.88 19.06
N LEU A 66 -28.89 -4.00 18.33
CA LEU A 66 -28.02 -4.28 17.19
C LEU A 66 -28.07 -3.21 16.10
N TRP A 67 -29.18 -2.49 15.97
CA TRP A 67 -29.28 -1.41 14.99
C TRP A 67 -28.19 -0.34 15.17
N ILE A 68 -27.68 -0.14 16.40
CA ILE A 68 -26.65 0.86 16.70
C ILE A 68 -25.34 0.53 15.96
N PRO A 69 -24.66 -0.61 16.22
CA PRO A 69 -23.44 -0.93 15.48
C PRO A 69 -23.69 -1.22 14.00
N VAL A 70 -24.85 -1.77 13.61
CA VAL A 70 -25.20 -1.99 12.21
C VAL A 70 -25.25 -0.67 11.44
N LEU A 71 -25.89 0.36 12.01
CA LEU A 71 -25.88 1.70 11.41
C LEU A 71 -24.44 2.27 11.32
N GLY A 72 -23.64 2.07 12.37
CA GLY A 72 -22.23 2.45 12.36
C GLY A 72 -21.45 1.81 11.21
N PHE A 73 -21.61 0.50 10.98
CA PHE A 73 -20.98 -0.20 9.86
C PHE A 73 -21.51 0.26 8.50
N LEU A 74 -22.80 0.54 8.37
CA LEU A 74 -23.36 1.07 7.14
C LEU A 74 -22.78 2.46 6.79
N LEU A 75 -22.67 3.35 7.77
CA LEU A 75 -22.05 4.67 7.59
C LEU A 75 -20.54 4.57 7.31
N CYS A 76 -19.88 3.56 7.85
CA CYS A 76 -18.45 3.31 7.67
C CYS A 76 -18.14 2.33 6.51
N PHE A 77 -19.15 1.98 5.69
CA PHE A 77 -18.98 0.97 4.63
C PHE A 77 -17.87 1.30 3.63
N PRO A 78 -17.69 2.53 3.10
CA PRO A 78 -16.59 2.85 2.19
C PRO A 78 -15.20 2.64 2.83
N PRO A 79 -14.87 3.19 4.00
CA PRO A 79 -13.61 2.90 4.70
C PRO A 79 -13.43 1.41 5.01
N LEU A 80 -14.50 0.72 5.44
CA LEU A 80 -14.46 -0.70 5.74
C LEU A 80 -14.10 -1.52 4.50
N ARG A 81 -14.75 -1.26 3.36
CA ARG A 81 -14.45 -1.93 2.10
C ARG A 81 -13.04 -1.62 1.59
N LEU A 82 -12.59 -0.40 1.77
CA LEU A 82 -11.23 0.00 1.40
C LEU A 82 -10.17 -0.71 2.25
N TYR A 83 -10.41 -0.85 3.55
CA TYR A 83 -9.50 -1.52 4.48
C TYR A 83 -9.57 -3.05 4.38
N PHE A 84 -10.78 -3.62 4.33
CA PHE A 84 -11.04 -5.05 4.35
C PHE A 84 -11.99 -5.45 3.21
N PRO A 85 -11.50 -5.47 1.96
CA PRO A 85 -12.33 -5.87 0.84
C PRO A 85 -12.70 -7.35 0.93
N LEU A 86 -13.90 -7.67 0.45
CA LEU A 86 -14.39 -9.04 0.27
C LEU A 86 -14.91 -9.16 -1.15
N ASN A 87 -14.31 -10.03 -1.94
CA ASN A 87 -14.68 -10.27 -3.32
C ASN A 87 -14.85 -11.77 -3.58
N PRO A 88 -15.80 -12.17 -4.43
CA PRO A 88 -15.88 -13.55 -4.87
C PRO A 88 -14.60 -13.94 -5.63
N PRO A 89 -14.12 -15.19 -5.48
CA PRO A 89 -13.00 -15.68 -6.27
C PRO A 89 -13.26 -15.50 -7.77
N SER A 90 -12.29 -14.96 -8.48
CA SER A 90 -12.37 -14.78 -9.93
C SER A 90 -11.07 -15.22 -10.59
N SER A 91 -11.16 -16.08 -11.59
CA SER A 91 -10.00 -16.45 -12.41
C SER A 91 -9.75 -15.37 -13.47
N PRO A 92 -8.48 -15.02 -13.72
CA PRO A 92 -8.15 -14.09 -14.80
C PRO A 92 -8.55 -14.69 -16.15
N PRO A 93 -9.25 -13.93 -17.01
CA PRO A 93 -9.59 -14.39 -18.34
C PRO A 93 -8.34 -14.47 -19.24
N GLU A 94 -8.44 -15.28 -20.29
CA GLU A 94 -7.37 -15.37 -21.30
C GLU A 94 -7.01 -13.99 -21.88
N GLY A 95 -5.71 -13.77 -22.14
CA GLY A 95 -5.17 -12.48 -22.59
C GLY A 95 -5.19 -11.38 -21.52
N SER A 96 -5.30 -11.72 -20.23
CA SER A 96 -4.96 -10.81 -19.13
C SER A 96 -3.46 -10.68 -19.02
N ILE A 97 -2.96 -9.48 -18.68
CA ILE A 97 -1.57 -9.25 -18.33
C ILE A 97 -1.39 -9.34 -16.82
N LYS A 98 -0.26 -9.88 -16.39
CA LYS A 98 0.09 -10.02 -14.98
C LYS A 98 1.05 -8.92 -14.56
N VAL A 99 0.69 -8.16 -13.53
CA VAL A 99 1.48 -7.06 -12.98
C VAL A 99 1.94 -7.45 -11.58
N LEU A 100 3.22 -7.21 -11.29
CA LEU A 100 3.85 -7.39 -10.00
C LEU A 100 4.40 -6.06 -9.51
N SER A 101 4.11 -5.68 -8.26
CA SER A 101 4.74 -4.57 -7.54
C SER A 101 5.42 -5.12 -6.29
N TYR A 102 6.71 -4.78 -6.07
CA TYR A 102 7.46 -5.32 -4.96
C TYR A 102 8.58 -4.39 -4.50
N ASN A 103 8.54 -3.92 -3.25
CA ASN A 103 9.67 -3.31 -2.58
C ASN A 103 10.63 -4.43 -2.16
N VAL A 104 11.80 -4.51 -2.81
CA VAL A 104 12.74 -5.63 -2.69
C VAL A 104 13.86 -5.40 -1.69
N MET A 105 13.86 -4.30 -0.94
CA MET A 105 14.83 -4.00 0.12
C MET A 105 16.30 -4.27 -0.32
N GLY A 106 16.69 -3.79 -1.52
CA GLY A 106 18.02 -4.05 -2.09
C GLY A 106 18.27 -5.52 -2.43
N PHE A 107 17.22 -6.33 -2.60
CA PHE A 107 17.27 -7.79 -2.79
C PHE A 107 17.92 -8.53 -1.62
N ASP A 108 18.00 -7.94 -0.45
CA ASP A 108 18.81 -8.40 0.69
C ASP A 108 20.25 -8.79 0.29
N SER A 109 20.76 -8.19 -0.79
CA SER A 109 22.00 -8.58 -1.46
C SER A 109 23.26 -8.35 -0.62
N ARG A 110 23.16 -7.65 0.51
CA ARG A 110 24.26 -7.42 1.45
C ARG A 110 24.57 -8.64 2.32
N HIS A 111 23.57 -9.50 2.54
CA HIS A 111 23.66 -10.66 3.46
C HIS A 111 23.82 -11.99 2.72
N MET A 112 23.96 -11.97 1.39
CA MET A 112 24.09 -13.19 0.58
C MET A 112 25.44 -13.88 0.73
N GLU A 113 25.41 -15.20 0.86
CA GLU A 113 26.59 -16.08 0.82
C GLU A 113 27.02 -16.41 -0.62
N GLU A 114 28.27 -16.89 -0.80
CA GLU A 114 28.93 -16.97 -2.12
C GLU A 114 28.23 -17.88 -3.16
N ASN A 115 27.50 -18.88 -2.74
CA ASN A 115 26.80 -19.82 -3.63
C ASN A 115 25.28 -19.75 -3.51
N GLU A 116 24.76 -18.76 -2.82
CA GLU A 116 23.34 -18.61 -2.58
C GLU A 116 22.62 -18.05 -3.81
N VAL A 117 21.41 -18.54 -4.08
CA VAL A 117 20.51 -17.98 -5.07
C VAL A 117 19.66 -16.92 -4.39
N ASN A 118 19.54 -15.76 -5.00
CA ASN A 118 18.71 -14.69 -4.46
C ASN A 118 17.23 -15.04 -4.57
N GLN A 119 16.60 -15.35 -3.43
CA GLN A 119 15.20 -15.81 -3.38
C GLN A 119 14.20 -14.75 -3.84
N ILE A 120 14.50 -13.45 -3.66
CA ILE A 120 13.67 -12.36 -4.16
C ILE A 120 13.72 -12.32 -5.68
N ALA A 121 14.92 -12.39 -6.27
CA ALA A 121 15.08 -12.40 -7.73
C ALA A 121 14.47 -13.67 -8.36
N GLU A 122 14.64 -14.82 -7.72
CA GLU A 122 14.03 -16.09 -8.12
C GLU A 122 12.50 -15.99 -8.13
N TYR A 123 11.91 -15.46 -7.04
CA TYR A 123 10.48 -15.22 -6.98
C TYR A 123 9.99 -14.29 -8.10
N VAL A 124 10.72 -13.21 -8.39
CA VAL A 124 10.35 -12.28 -9.49
C VAL A 124 10.32 -13.01 -10.82
N VAL A 125 11.32 -13.86 -11.11
CA VAL A 125 11.38 -14.67 -12.32
C VAL A 125 10.26 -15.72 -12.36
N GLU A 126 10.05 -16.45 -11.27
CA GLU A 126 9.01 -17.49 -11.15
C GLU A 126 7.59 -16.92 -11.14
N SER A 127 7.44 -15.68 -10.70
CA SER A 127 6.14 -15.00 -10.72
C SER A 127 5.53 -14.98 -12.11
N ASP A 128 6.34 -15.05 -13.15
CA ASP A 128 5.93 -15.04 -14.55
C ASP A 128 5.06 -13.82 -14.89
N ALA A 129 5.33 -12.67 -14.24
CA ALA A 129 4.62 -11.43 -14.50
C ALA A 129 5.01 -10.83 -15.85
N ASP A 130 4.10 -10.11 -16.49
CA ASP A 130 4.37 -9.43 -17.76
C ASP A 130 4.99 -8.05 -17.54
N ILE A 131 4.64 -7.40 -16.42
CA ILE A 131 5.17 -6.11 -15.98
C ILE A 131 5.55 -6.23 -14.51
N VAL A 132 6.77 -5.88 -14.16
CA VAL A 132 7.32 -5.90 -12.80
C VAL A 132 7.80 -4.51 -12.44
N CYS A 133 7.25 -3.93 -11.38
CA CYS A 133 7.67 -2.66 -10.79
C CYS A 133 8.37 -2.95 -9.46
N LEU A 134 9.65 -2.62 -9.36
CA LEU A 134 10.45 -2.83 -8.16
C LEU A 134 10.81 -1.50 -7.51
N GLN A 135 10.71 -1.44 -6.19
CA GLN A 135 11.15 -0.34 -5.35
C GLN A 135 12.34 -0.82 -4.52
N GLU A 136 13.20 0.08 -4.10
CA GLU A 136 14.47 -0.23 -3.43
C GLU A 136 15.31 -1.26 -4.21
N SER A 137 15.29 -1.21 -5.52
CA SER A 137 15.93 -2.20 -6.37
C SER A 137 17.43 -1.97 -6.59
N GLY A 138 18.06 -1.15 -5.76
CA GLY A 138 19.51 -0.98 -5.70
C GLY A 138 20.21 -2.28 -5.35
N LYS A 139 21.30 -2.59 -6.04
CA LYS A 139 22.03 -3.85 -5.90
C LYS A 139 23.49 -3.57 -5.56
N TRP A 140 24.12 -4.47 -4.81
CA TRP A 140 25.46 -4.25 -4.28
C TRP A 140 26.45 -5.28 -4.79
N GLY A 141 27.63 -4.79 -5.21
CA GLY A 141 28.79 -5.64 -5.52
C GLY A 141 28.56 -6.69 -6.60
N LYS A 142 29.24 -7.82 -6.49
CA LYS A 142 29.16 -8.97 -7.44
C LYS A 142 27.78 -9.61 -7.50
N TRP A 143 27.00 -9.52 -6.44
CA TRP A 143 25.63 -10.03 -6.39
C TRP A 143 24.68 -9.26 -7.27
N GLY A 144 24.88 -7.94 -7.41
CA GLY A 144 24.11 -7.11 -8.31
C GLY A 144 24.13 -7.60 -9.74
N GLN A 145 25.32 -7.94 -10.26
CA GLN A 145 25.47 -8.45 -11.63
C GLN A 145 24.77 -9.80 -11.84
N ARG A 146 24.79 -10.67 -10.82
CA ARG A 146 24.15 -11.99 -10.88
C ARG A 146 22.62 -11.85 -10.89
N ILE A 147 22.08 -10.99 -10.02
CA ILE A 147 20.64 -10.66 -9.99
C ILE A 147 20.20 -10.04 -11.33
N ASP A 148 21.00 -9.10 -11.87
CA ASP A 148 20.71 -8.48 -13.16
C ASP A 148 20.66 -9.53 -14.28
N SER A 149 21.62 -10.45 -14.33
CA SER A 149 21.64 -11.52 -15.32
C SER A 149 20.41 -12.42 -15.24
N MET A 150 19.92 -12.75 -14.02
CA MET A 150 18.70 -13.53 -13.84
C MET A 150 17.46 -12.79 -14.36
N LEU A 151 17.29 -11.52 -13.98
CA LEU A 151 16.12 -10.72 -14.37
C LEU A 151 16.12 -10.41 -15.86
N GLN A 152 17.27 -10.05 -16.44
CA GLN A 152 17.41 -9.73 -17.86
C GLN A 152 17.23 -10.96 -18.76
N ALA A 153 17.59 -12.15 -18.31
CA ALA A 153 17.31 -13.38 -19.04
C ALA A 153 15.80 -13.63 -19.20
N ARG A 154 14.98 -13.15 -18.25
CA ARG A 154 13.52 -13.33 -18.26
C ARG A 154 12.78 -12.15 -18.90
N TYR A 155 13.30 -10.94 -18.72
CA TYR A 155 12.66 -9.69 -19.16
C TYR A 155 13.55 -8.97 -20.19
N PRO A 156 13.18 -8.99 -21.49
CA PRO A 156 13.99 -8.39 -22.54
C PRO A 156 14.01 -6.84 -22.50
N HIS A 157 13.02 -6.25 -21.83
CA HIS A 157 12.89 -4.80 -21.71
C HIS A 157 12.91 -4.39 -20.25
N TYR A 158 13.84 -3.52 -19.88
CA TYR A 158 13.94 -3.02 -18.51
C TYR A 158 14.55 -1.62 -18.46
N VAL A 159 14.19 -0.89 -17.43
CA VAL A 159 14.83 0.38 -17.05
C VAL A 159 15.02 0.36 -15.55
N ALA A 160 16.26 0.57 -15.12
CA ALA A 160 16.62 0.72 -13.71
C ALA A 160 17.16 2.14 -13.51
N THR A 161 16.48 2.93 -12.70
CA THR A 161 16.81 4.34 -12.47
C THR A 161 17.26 4.51 -11.03
N PRO A 162 18.50 4.98 -10.78
CA PRO A 162 18.94 5.39 -9.46
C PRO A 162 18.27 6.72 -9.08
N HIS A 163 18.12 6.94 -7.77
CA HIS A 163 17.74 8.24 -7.26
C HIS A 163 18.75 9.31 -7.68
N PRO A 164 18.33 10.50 -8.15
CA PRO A 164 19.25 11.53 -8.67
C PRO A 164 20.16 12.16 -7.62
N GLY A 165 19.85 11.97 -6.34
CA GLY A 165 20.65 12.46 -5.21
C GLY A 165 21.57 11.38 -4.64
N LYS A 166 21.87 11.48 -3.34
CA LYS A 166 22.75 10.55 -2.62
C LYS A 166 22.04 9.31 -2.06
N SER A 167 20.73 9.18 -2.27
CA SER A 167 19.98 8.00 -1.82
C SER A 167 20.43 6.75 -2.59
N PRO A 168 20.59 5.61 -1.92
CA PRO A 168 20.84 4.33 -2.59
C PRO A 168 19.60 3.75 -3.26
N ASP A 169 18.46 4.44 -3.21
CA ASP A 169 17.20 3.96 -3.76
C ASP A 169 17.23 3.89 -5.28
N HIS A 170 16.64 2.85 -5.81
CA HIS A 170 16.46 2.63 -7.24
C HIS A 170 15.03 2.18 -7.50
N LEU A 171 14.44 2.72 -8.56
CA LEU A 171 13.20 2.21 -9.12
C LEU A 171 13.47 1.49 -10.43
N SER A 172 12.94 0.29 -10.57
CA SER A 172 13.10 -0.48 -11.80
C SER A 172 11.76 -0.94 -12.33
N VAL A 173 11.66 -0.97 -13.65
CA VAL A 173 10.64 -1.69 -14.38
C VAL A 173 11.31 -2.80 -15.21
N TYR A 174 10.77 -4.01 -15.13
CA TYR A 174 11.10 -5.12 -16.01
C TYR A 174 9.83 -5.53 -16.74
N SER A 175 9.93 -5.79 -18.04
CA SER A 175 8.74 -6.00 -18.86
C SER A 175 9.00 -6.95 -20.02
N ARG A 176 7.97 -7.70 -20.40
CA ARG A 176 7.91 -8.43 -21.67
C ARG A 176 7.58 -7.50 -22.83
N PHE A 177 7.04 -6.32 -22.54
CA PHE A 177 6.64 -5.33 -23.52
C PHE A 177 7.72 -4.25 -23.67
N PRO A 178 7.92 -3.71 -24.88
CA PRO A 178 8.89 -2.64 -25.12
C PRO A 178 8.63 -1.41 -24.24
N VAL A 179 9.67 -0.88 -23.62
CA VAL A 179 9.65 0.42 -22.93
C VAL A 179 9.99 1.51 -23.94
N LEU A 180 9.03 2.37 -24.22
CA LEU A 180 9.16 3.42 -25.25
C LEU A 180 9.82 4.70 -24.70
N SER A 181 9.52 5.04 -23.45
CA SER A 181 10.12 6.17 -22.74
C SER A 181 10.04 5.98 -21.23
N SER A 182 10.92 6.70 -20.52
CA SER A 182 10.91 6.77 -19.06
C SER A 182 11.23 8.19 -18.61
N GLU A 183 10.55 8.69 -17.61
CA GLU A 183 10.82 9.99 -17.00
C GLU A 183 10.50 9.99 -15.51
N MET A 184 11.19 10.85 -14.78
CA MET A 184 10.93 11.04 -13.35
C MET A 184 9.77 12.00 -13.17
N ILE A 185 8.84 11.67 -12.27
CA ILE A 185 7.76 12.58 -11.88
C ILE A 185 8.35 13.63 -10.93
N PRO A 186 8.29 14.93 -11.26
CA PRO A 186 8.94 15.97 -10.48
C PRO A 186 8.21 16.23 -9.17
N PHE A 187 8.90 16.00 -8.05
CA PHE A 187 8.55 16.47 -6.72
C PHE A 187 9.80 16.50 -5.82
N GLU A 188 9.72 17.22 -4.71
CA GLU A 188 10.86 17.31 -3.79
C GLU A 188 10.92 16.10 -2.85
N SER A 189 12.07 15.43 -2.82
CA SER A 189 12.46 14.43 -1.83
C SER A 189 13.98 14.23 -1.85
N ASN A 190 14.53 13.86 -0.70
CA ASN A 190 15.95 13.53 -0.58
C ASN A 190 16.25 12.05 -0.73
N GLN A 191 15.23 11.19 -0.69
CA GLN A 191 15.41 9.73 -0.62
C GLN A 191 14.49 8.95 -1.54
N ASN A 192 13.30 9.47 -1.80
CA ASN A 192 12.25 8.76 -2.51
C ASN A 192 11.88 9.49 -3.81
N PHE A 193 11.39 8.76 -4.81
CA PHE A 193 10.99 9.32 -6.09
C PHE A 193 9.95 8.44 -6.79
N SER A 194 9.40 8.94 -7.89
CA SER A 194 8.47 8.17 -8.73
C SER A 194 8.91 8.23 -10.18
N MET A 195 8.78 7.12 -10.87
CA MET A 195 9.10 6.99 -12.29
C MET A 195 7.86 6.68 -13.10
N ALA A 196 7.76 7.31 -14.24
CA ALA A 196 6.75 7.04 -15.26
C ALA A 196 7.41 6.37 -16.46
N TYR A 197 6.81 5.30 -16.95
CA TYR A 197 7.26 4.55 -18.11
C TYR A 197 6.11 4.45 -19.11
N VAL A 198 6.36 4.68 -20.37
CA VAL A 198 5.40 4.38 -21.43
C VAL A 198 5.79 3.06 -22.07
N LEU A 199 4.93 2.06 -21.95
CA LEU A 199 5.12 0.73 -22.52
C LEU A 199 4.23 0.56 -23.76
N ASN A 200 4.70 -0.25 -24.73
CA ASN A 200 3.88 -0.72 -25.84
C ASN A 200 3.28 -2.09 -25.47
N VAL A 201 2.10 -2.10 -24.90
CA VAL A 201 1.39 -3.32 -24.48
C VAL A 201 0.48 -3.78 -25.62
N ASN A 202 0.90 -4.80 -26.35
CA ASN A 202 0.14 -5.37 -27.47
C ASN A 202 -0.31 -4.32 -28.53
N GLY A 203 0.55 -3.35 -28.83
CA GLY A 203 0.29 -2.30 -29.82
C GLY A 203 -0.31 -1.01 -29.23
N GLU A 204 -0.72 -1.00 -27.97
CA GLU A 204 -1.26 0.18 -27.28
C GLU A 204 -0.21 0.81 -26.34
N ARG A 205 -0.19 2.14 -26.27
CA ARG A 205 0.64 2.86 -25.29
C ARG A 205 -0.04 2.85 -23.92
N VAL A 206 0.67 2.35 -22.93
CA VAL A 206 0.23 2.28 -21.53
C VAL A 206 1.22 3.03 -20.66
N LEU A 207 0.74 3.97 -19.86
CA LEU A 207 1.54 4.62 -18.82
C LEU A 207 1.62 3.68 -17.62
N VAL A 208 2.82 3.31 -17.22
CA VAL A 208 3.11 2.58 -15.98
C VAL A 208 3.85 3.52 -15.04
N VAL A 209 3.27 3.78 -13.87
CA VAL A 209 3.90 4.61 -12.84
C VAL A 209 4.37 3.71 -11.71
N ASN A 210 5.66 3.81 -11.38
CA ASN A 210 6.26 3.10 -10.25
C ASN A 210 6.64 4.13 -9.17
N ASN A 211 6.01 4.02 -8.01
CA ASN A 211 6.15 4.97 -6.91
C ASN A 211 6.96 4.37 -5.76
N HIS A 212 7.83 5.18 -5.18
CA HIS A 212 8.33 5.00 -3.83
C HIS A 212 8.23 6.36 -3.14
N LEU A 213 7.13 6.58 -2.42
CA LEU A 213 6.84 7.87 -1.78
C LEU A 213 7.53 7.96 -0.43
N GLU A 214 7.64 9.19 0.11
CA GLU A 214 8.39 9.47 1.35
C GLU A 214 8.08 8.47 2.46
N SER A 215 9.13 7.83 2.98
CA SER A 215 9.03 6.84 4.04
C SER A 215 8.68 7.47 5.40
N ASN A 216 8.16 6.66 6.31
CA ASN A 216 7.84 7.11 7.67
C ASN A 216 9.08 7.32 8.55
N LYS A 217 10.27 6.95 8.07
CA LYS A 217 11.58 7.10 8.74
C LYS A 217 11.62 6.55 10.18
N LEU A 218 10.86 5.48 10.41
CA LEU A 218 10.93 4.77 11.68
C LEU A 218 12.26 4.02 11.76
N SER A 219 13.08 4.38 12.75
CA SER A 219 14.34 3.69 13.01
C SER A 219 14.11 2.29 13.58
N TYR A 220 15.17 1.49 13.68
CA TYR A 220 15.10 0.21 14.39
C TYR A 220 14.64 0.40 15.83
N ASP A 221 15.13 1.44 16.54
CA ASP A 221 14.73 1.74 17.91
C ASP A 221 13.24 2.09 18.03
N ASP A 222 12.69 2.85 17.06
CA ASP A 222 11.24 3.15 17.00
C ASP A 222 10.41 1.88 16.83
N LYS A 223 10.84 0.98 15.95
CA LYS A 223 10.18 -0.30 15.68
C LYS A 223 10.26 -1.23 16.90
N ASP A 224 11.40 -1.29 17.57
CA ASP A 224 11.60 -2.02 18.82
C ASP A 224 10.74 -1.45 19.96
N SER A 225 10.71 -0.13 20.10
CA SER A 225 9.84 0.54 21.07
C SER A 225 8.37 0.21 20.83
N PHE A 226 7.94 0.18 19.57
CA PHE A 226 6.58 -0.24 19.21
C PHE A 226 6.29 -1.71 19.57
N ASP A 227 7.22 -2.63 19.28
CA ASP A 227 7.08 -4.04 19.67
C ASP A 227 7.01 -4.19 21.20
N LEU A 228 7.86 -3.49 21.95
CA LEU A 228 7.83 -3.50 23.42
C LEU A 228 6.53 -2.92 23.98
N MET A 229 5.99 -1.84 23.37
CA MET A 229 4.68 -1.29 23.73
C MET A 229 3.57 -2.31 23.51
N THR A 230 3.53 -2.96 22.37
CA THR A 230 2.49 -3.96 22.04
C THR A 230 2.53 -5.19 22.95
N ARG A 231 3.69 -5.50 23.53
CA ARG A 231 3.89 -6.57 24.53
C ARG A 231 3.63 -6.12 25.96
N GLY A 232 3.32 -4.84 26.18
CA GLY A 232 3.15 -4.29 27.54
C GLY A 232 4.44 -4.29 28.38
N LYS A 233 5.60 -4.24 27.73
CA LYS A 233 6.92 -4.31 28.38
C LYS A 233 7.53 -2.96 28.71
N LEU A 234 6.92 -1.86 28.28
CA LEU A 234 7.35 -0.50 28.62
C LEU A 234 6.57 0.04 29.82
N SER A 235 7.24 0.89 30.61
CA SER A 235 6.56 1.67 31.64
C SER A 235 5.53 2.63 31.01
N ASN A 236 4.48 2.99 31.72
CA ASN A 236 3.47 3.94 31.21
C ASN A 236 4.07 5.28 30.78
N TYR A 237 5.10 5.76 31.48
CA TYR A 237 5.81 6.99 31.15
C TYR A 237 6.58 6.85 29.82
N SER A 238 7.39 5.80 29.68
CA SER A 238 8.15 5.53 28.44
C SER A 238 7.21 5.27 27.26
N ALA A 239 6.15 4.48 27.45
CA ALA A 239 5.17 4.22 26.40
C ALA A 239 4.51 5.50 25.89
N LYS A 240 4.15 6.46 26.77
CA LYS A 240 3.57 7.74 26.37
C LYS A 240 4.56 8.60 25.58
N HIS A 241 5.83 8.61 25.98
CA HIS A 241 6.89 9.38 25.30
C HIS A 241 7.14 8.82 23.90
N GLU A 242 7.35 7.49 23.80
CA GLU A 242 7.59 6.79 22.53
C GLU A 242 6.40 6.90 21.58
N THR A 243 5.17 6.76 22.08
CA THR A 243 3.97 6.98 21.28
C THR A 243 3.96 8.36 20.65
N LYS A 244 4.22 9.40 21.45
CA LYS A 244 4.28 10.78 20.93
C LYS A 244 5.36 10.93 19.87
N HIS A 245 6.56 10.39 20.11
CA HIS A 245 7.68 10.46 19.19
C HIS A 245 7.37 9.80 17.84
N ILE A 246 6.79 8.59 17.86
CA ILE A 246 6.36 7.87 16.65
C ILE A 246 5.29 8.69 15.90
N PHE A 247 4.31 9.25 16.62
CA PHE A 247 3.28 10.10 16.00
C PHE A 247 3.83 11.36 15.35
N ASP A 248 4.78 12.03 15.99
CA ASP A 248 5.42 13.22 15.44
C ASP A 248 6.17 12.88 14.13
N LYS A 249 6.88 11.73 14.08
CA LYS A 249 7.53 11.22 12.85
C LYS A 249 6.52 10.92 11.75
N LEU A 250 5.44 10.22 12.08
CA LEU A 250 4.37 9.92 11.10
C LEU A 250 3.75 11.20 10.54
N ALA A 251 3.46 12.17 11.40
CA ALA A 251 2.89 13.46 10.99
C ALA A 251 3.83 14.23 10.05
N GLU A 252 5.14 14.25 10.32
CA GLU A 252 6.13 14.88 9.46
C GLU A 252 6.29 14.15 8.11
N ALA A 253 6.25 12.81 8.12
CA ALA A 253 6.26 12.03 6.88
C ALA A 253 5.03 12.31 6.00
N LEU A 254 3.85 12.39 6.61
CA LEU A 254 2.60 12.73 5.91
C LEU A 254 2.63 14.12 5.27
N LYS A 255 3.20 15.13 5.95
CA LYS A 255 3.37 16.47 5.37
C LYS A 255 4.23 16.46 4.12
N LYS A 256 5.31 15.66 4.10
CA LYS A 256 6.20 15.53 2.93
C LYS A 256 5.55 14.71 1.82
N ARG A 257 4.81 13.68 2.17
CA ARG A 257 4.19 12.76 1.22
C ARG A 257 2.97 13.38 0.52
N ALA A 258 2.22 14.27 1.18
CA ALA A 258 1.03 14.87 0.59
C ALA A 258 1.32 15.61 -0.73
N PRO A 259 2.31 16.54 -0.84
CA PRO A 259 2.63 17.18 -2.11
C PRO A 259 3.18 16.20 -3.16
N GLN A 260 3.86 15.13 -2.75
CA GLN A 260 4.30 14.06 -3.66
C GLN A 260 3.10 13.33 -4.27
N ALA A 261 2.11 12.97 -3.44
CA ALA A 261 0.86 12.35 -3.89
C ALA A 261 0.08 13.26 -4.84
N ASP A 262 0.02 14.57 -4.56
CA ASP A 262 -0.63 15.56 -5.42
C ASP A 262 0.08 15.67 -6.77
N ALA A 263 1.42 15.67 -6.79
CA ALA A 263 2.22 15.72 -8.02
C ALA A 263 2.02 14.45 -8.89
N VAL A 264 2.06 13.28 -8.26
CA VAL A 264 1.82 11.99 -8.95
C VAL A 264 0.39 11.94 -9.50
N ALA A 265 -0.61 12.34 -8.74
CA ALA A 265 -2.01 12.38 -9.17
C ALA A 265 -2.22 13.33 -10.37
N ALA A 266 -1.62 14.53 -10.31
CA ALA A 266 -1.68 15.50 -11.41
C ALA A 266 -1.01 14.97 -12.68
N TYR A 267 0.15 14.30 -12.53
CA TYR A 267 0.86 13.68 -13.65
C TYR A 267 0.01 12.57 -14.30
N ILE A 268 -0.55 11.66 -13.51
CA ILE A 268 -1.44 10.59 -13.98
C ILE A 268 -2.66 11.18 -14.71
N LYS A 269 -3.29 12.19 -14.10
CA LYS A 269 -4.47 12.86 -14.68
C LYS A 269 -4.19 13.43 -16.05
N ASN A 270 -3.03 14.11 -16.25
CA ASN A 270 -2.64 14.67 -17.54
C ASN A 270 -2.56 13.62 -18.66
N TYR A 271 -2.10 12.40 -18.36
CA TYR A 271 -2.04 11.32 -19.35
C TYR A 271 -3.40 10.67 -19.58
N ARG A 272 -4.20 10.50 -18.52
CA ARG A 272 -5.58 10.00 -18.65
C ARG A 272 -6.47 10.93 -19.47
N ASP A 273 -6.36 12.23 -19.24
CA ASP A 273 -7.12 13.24 -19.99
C ASP A 273 -6.77 13.22 -21.50
N LYS A 274 -5.59 12.71 -21.87
CA LYS A 274 -5.17 12.44 -23.25
C LYS A 274 -5.62 11.06 -23.77
N GLY A 275 -6.41 10.32 -23.00
CA GLY A 275 -6.95 9.01 -23.37
C GLY A 275 -5.94 7.86 -23.25
N MET A 276 -4.82 8.04 -22.54
CA MET A 276 -3.84 6.99 -22.32
C MET A 276 -4.29 6.06 -21.17
N SER A 277 -4.16 4.76 -21.40
CA SER A 277 -4.33 3.74 -20.35
C SER A 277 -3.25 3.89 -19.29
N VAL A 278 -3.61 3.68 -18.02
CA VAL A 278 -2.69 3.87 -16.89
C VAL A 278 -2.69 2.65 -15.97
N ILE A 279 -1.50 2.26 -15.53
CA ILE A 279 -1.26 1.31 -14.43
C ILE A 279 -0.34 2.03 -13.43
N VAL A 280 -0.71 2.02 -12.16
CA VAL A 280 0.07 2.66 -11.08
C VAL A 280 0.45 1.58 -10.09
N CYS A 281 1.72 1.48 -9.79
CA CYS A 281 2.28 0.53 -8.82
C CYS A 281 3.12 1.27 -7.79
N GLY A 282 3.42 0.60 -6.68
CA GLY A 282 4.52 1.00 -5.82
C GLY A 282 4.19 1.02 -4.34
N ASP A 283 5.24 1.34 -3.60
CA ASP A 283 5.20 1.60 -2.17
C ASP A 283 4.81 3.05 -1.91
N PHE A 284 3.61 3.23 -1.37
CA PHE A 284 3.09 4.56 -1.03
C PHE A 284 3.47 4.99 0.38
N ASN A 285 4.07 4.08 1.16
CA ASN A 285 4.43 4.30 2.56
C ASN A 285 3.27 4.79 3.44
N ASP A 286 2.03 4.54 3.01
CA ASP A 286 0.82 5.03 3.66
C ASP A 286 -0.34 4.04 3.56
N SER A 287 -1.23 4.07 4.54
CA SER A 287 -2.36 3.14 4.63
C SER A 287 -3.42 3.38 3.54
N PRO A 288 -4.31 2.40 3.28
CA PRO A 288 -5.41 2.60 2.33
C PRO A 288 -6.36 3.74 2.71
N LEU A 289 -6.46 4.07 4.01
CA LEU A 289 -7.34 5.12 4.51
C LEU A 289 -6.67 6.50 4.55
N SER A 290 -5.52 6.66 3.87
CA SER A 290 -4.73 7.88 3.88
C SER A 290 -5.12 8.87 2.77
N TYR A 291 -4.66 10.10 2.97
CA TYR A 291 -4.71 11.14 1.93
C TYR A 291 -3.96 10.72 0.67
N THR A 292 -2.77 10.14 0.85
CA THR A 292 -1.90 9.67 -0.23
C THR A 292 -2.60 8.67 -1.13
N HIS A 293 -3.16 7.61 -0.53
CA HIS A 293 -3.90 6.58 -1.27
C HIS A 293 -5.07 7.19 -2.03
N ARG A 294 -5.90 8.01 -1.35
CA ARG A 294 -7.06 8.65 -1.95
C ARG A 294 -6.69 9.56 -3.13
N LYS A 295 -5.59 10.31 -3.01
CA LYS A 295 -5.15 11.24 -4.07
C LYS A 295 -4.62 10.52 -5.29
N VAL A 296 -3.76 9.54 -5.10
CA VAL A 296 -3.17 8.80 -6.24
C VAL A 296 -4.21 7.90 -6.91
N CYS A 297 -5.16 7.36 -6.13
CA CYS A 297 -6.24 6.52 -6.66
C CYS A 297 -7.37 7.33 -7.35
N ASP A 298 -7.33 8.67 -7.32
CA ASP A 298 -8.42 9.51 -7.83
C ASP A 298 -8.70 9.25 -9.33
N GLY A 299 -9.91 8.77 -9.61
CA GLY A 299 -10.36 8.35 -10.93
C GLY A 299 -9.67 7.07 -11.45
N LEU A 300 -9.04 6.27 -10.60
CA LEU A 300 -8.51 4.95 -10.90
C LEU A 300 -9.27 3.88 -10.11
N THR A 301 -9.13 2.64 -10.54
CA THR A 301 -9.62 1.46 -9.80
C THR A 301 -8.50 0.91 -8.94
N ASP A 302 -8.72 0.82 -7.61
CA ASP A 302 -7.86 0.05 -6.71
C ASP A 302 -8.05 -1.45 -7.01
N CYS A 303 -6.99 -2.08 -7.51
CA CYS A 303 -7.03 -3.48 -7.93
C CYS A 303 -7.24 -4.43 -6.75
N TYR A 304 -6.65 -4.12 -5.58
CA TYR A 304 -6.81 -4.94 -4.40
C TYR A 304 -8.24 -4.83 -3.83
N VAL A 305 -8.78 -3.63 -3.74
CA VAL A 305 -10.17 -3.42 -3.30
C VAL A 305 -11.16 -4.06 -4.25
N SER A 306 -10.88 -4.05 -5.56
CA SER A 306 -11.77 -4.58 -6.59
C SER A 306 -11.75 -6.11 -6.71
N SER A 307 -10.62 -6.78 -6.42
CA SER A 307 -10.48 -8.22 -6.69
C SER A 307 -9.66 -9.00 -5.65
N GLY A 308 -9.17 -8.33 -4.59
CA GLY A 308 -8.49 -8.96 -3.47
C GLY A 308 -9.41 -9.23 -2.29
N ASN A 309 -8.88 -9.85 -1.24
CA ASN A 309 -9.63 -10.23 -0.04
C ASN A 309 -8.84 -10.00 1.24
N GLY A 310 -9.52 -9.54 2.29
CA GLY A 310 -8.93 -9.28 3.60
C GLY A 310 -8.12 -7.98 3.66
N PRO A 311 -7.35 -7.74 4.74
CA PRO A 311 -6.61 -6.50 4.93
C PRO A 311 -5.42 -6.33 3.97
N GLY A 312 -4.83 -7.42 3.47
CA GLY A 312 -3.76 -7.42 2.48
C GLY A 312 -2.50 -6.71 2.96
N PHE A 313 -2.02 -7.05 4.12
CA PHE A 313 -0.81 -6.46 4.68
C PHE A 313 0.40 -6.74 3.79
N THR A 314 1.01 -5.69 3.27
CA THR A 314 2.21 -5.78 2.45
C THR A 314 3.47 -5.55 3.28
N TYR A 315 3.45 -4.65 4.25
CA TYR A 315 4.52 -4.47 5.22
C TYR A 315 4.31 -5.35 6.46
N HIS A 316 5.37 -6.02 6.96
CA HIS A 316 5.23 -7.04 8.02
C HIS A 316 6.40 -7.09 9.03
N GLN A 317 7.09 -5.97 9.26
CA GLN A 317 8.22 -5.93 10.19
C GLN A 317 7.82 -5.44 11.59
N SER A 318 8.45 -5.97 12.64
CA SER A 318 8.32 -5.52 14.03
C SER A 318 6.87 -5.40 14.51
N ARG A 319 6.00 -6.38 14.15
CA ARG A 319 4.56 -6.39 14.46
C ARG A 319 3.74 -5.23 13.85
N ILE A 320 4.34 -4.46 12.95
CA ILE A 320 3.63 -3.47 12.17
C ILE A 320 3.12 -4.17 10.90
N TYR A 321 1.80 -4.33 10.81
CA TYR A 321 1.14 -4.95 9.65
C TYR A 321 0.24 -3.92 8.99
N VAL A 322 0.63 -3.47 7.78
CA VAL A 322 -0.12 -2.47 7.03
C VAL A 322 0.00 -2.73 5.52
N ARG A 323 -1.06 -2.43 4.76
CA ARG A 323 -1.00 -2.40 3.30
C ARG A 323 -0.53 -1.02 2.87
N ILE A 324 0.68 -0.93 2.33
CA ILE A 324 1.28 0.31 1.83
C ILE A 324 1.69 0.21 0.37
N ASP A 325 1.78 -1.00 -0.17
CA ASP A 325 2.02 -1.25 -1.58
C ASP A 325 0.70 -1.43 -2.32
N ASN A 326 0.58 -0.79 -3.48
CA ASN A 326 -0.68 -0.73 -4.20
C ASN A 326 -0.47 -0.97 -5.70
N ILE A 327 -1.53 -1.49 -6.37
CA ILE A 327 -1.68 -1.50 -7.83
C ILE A 327 -3.03 -0.86 -8.15
N PHE A 328 -3.01 0.19 -8.96
CA PHE A 328 -4.23 0.82 -9.49
C PHE A 328 -4.22 0.76 -11.01
N CYS A 329 -5.39 0.85 -11.61
CA CYS A 329 -5.51 0.90 -13.07
C CYS A 329 -6.63 1.86 -13.51
N SER A 330 -6.51 2.40 -14.72
CA SER A 330 -7.58 3.19 -15.36
C SER A 330 -8.79 2.30 -15.68
N ASP A 331 -9.94 2.90 -15.91
CA ASP A 331 -11.24 2.25 -16.08
C ASP A 331 -11.36 1.34 -17.31
N ASP A 332 -10.43 1.49 -18.24
CA ASP A 332 -10.29 0.60 -19.41
C ASP A 332 -9.57 -0.72 -19.11
N TRP A 333 -9.16 -0.94 -17.85
CA TRP A 333 -8.68 -2.21 -17.33
C TRP A 333 -9.63 -2.75 -16.26
N LYS A 334 -9.81 -4.07 -16.24
CA LYS A 334 -10.52 -4.76 -15.17
C LYS A 334 -9.55 -5.65 -14.40
N PRO A 335 -9.39 -5.44 -13.08
CA PRO A 335 -8.52 -6.27 -12.25
C PRO A 335 -9.17 -7.59 -11.87
N TYR A 336 -8.34 -8.64 -11.76
CA TYR A 336 -8.69 -9.98 -11.34
C TYR A 336 -7.64 -10.53 -10.38
N ALA A 337 -8.09 -11.31 -9.40
CA ALA A 337 -7.26 -12.09 -8.49
C ALA A 337 -6.08 -11.31 -7.89
N CYS A 338 -6.30 -10.02 -7.58
CA CYS A 338 -5.27 -9.21 -6.92
C CYS A 338 -5.00 -9.78 -5.53
N LYS A 339 -3.74 -10.01 -5.22
CA LYS A 339 -3.33 -10.61 -3.95
C LYS A 339 -2.00 -10.09 -3.46
N VAL A 340 -1.80 -10.13 -2.16
CA VAL A 340 -0.49 -10.07 -1.51
C VAL A 340 0.04 -11.51 -1.44
N ASP A 341 1.23 -11.75 -1.97
CA ASP A 341 1.82 -13.10 -2.00
C ASP A 341 2.85 -13.24 -0.86
N THR A 342 2.49 -14.00 0.16
CA THR A 342 3.30 -14.18 1.36
C THR A 342 4.32 -15.34 1.26
N LYS A 343 4.55 -15.88 0.06
CA LYS A 343 5.48 -17.00 -0.15
C LYS A 343 6.94 -16.62 0.02
N VAL A 344 7.30 -15.36 -0.22
CA VAL A 344 8.64 -14.81 -0.06
C VAL A 344 8.64 -13.77 1.05
N ALA A 345 9.52 -13.93 2.03
CA ALA A 345 9.56 -13.10 3.23
C ALA A 345 10.97 -12.51 3.49
N GLN A 346 11.83 -12.50 2.49
CA GLN A 346 13.20 -11.98 2.57
C GLN A 346 13.28 -10.46 2.50
N SER A 347 12.24 -9.79 1.99
CA SER A 347 12.04 -8.36 2.15
C SER A 347 11.14 -8.10 3.35
N ASP A 348 11.16 -6.90 3.91
CA ASP A 348 10.18 -6.44 4.90
C ASP A 348 8.82 -6.10 4.27
N HIS A 349 8.69 -6.22 2.95
CA HIS A 349 7.46 -6.17 2.21
C HIS A 349 7.11 -7.52 1.57
N TYR A 350 5.83 -7.77 1.38
CA TYR A 350 5.32 -8.81 0.51
C TYR A 350 4.93 -8.23 -0.85
N PRO A 351 5.18 -8.95 -1.96
CA PRO A 351 4.78 -8.51 -3.28
C PRO A 351 3.26 -8.47 -3.47
N VAL A 352 2.81 -7.50 -4.25
CA VAL A 352 1.43 -7.41 -4.72
C VAL A 352 1.36 -7.86 -6.17
N VAL A 353 0.46 -8.81 -6.46
CA VAL A 353 0.27 -9.37 -7.80
C VAL A 353 -1.16 -9.16 -8.22
N CYS A 354 -1.37 -8.72 -9.47
CA CYS A 354 -2.69 -8.52 -10.04
C CYS A 354 -2.71 -8.91 -11.53
N TRP A 355 -3.81 -9.48 -11.99
CA TRP A 355 -4.08 -9.66 -13.42
C TRP A 355 -5.01 -8.56 -13.92
N LEU A 356 -4.65 -7.95 -15.03
CA LEU A 356 -5.41 -6.88 -15.66
C LEU A 356 -5.89 -7.31 -17.04
N LYS A 357 -7.19 -7.27 -17.25
CA LYS A 357 -7.80 -7.52 -18.55
C LYS A 357 -8.26 -6.23 -19.18
N LYS A 358 -7.74 -5.93 -20.37
CA LYS A 358 -8.17 -4.79 -21.16
C LYS A 358 -9.65 -4.93 -21.50
N GLN A 359 -10.42 -3.87 -21.28
CA GLN A 359 -11.82 -3.81 -21.67
C GLN A 359 -11.97 -3.17 -23.07
N PRO A 360 -12.95 -3.60 -23.85
CA PRO A 360 -13.29 -2.90 -25.08
C PRO A 360 -13.57 -1.43 -24.80
N LYS A 361 -13.11 -0.53 -25.64
CA LYS A 361 -13.49 0.89 -25.54
C LYS A 361 -15.02 0.97 -25.70
N ARG A 362 -15.66 1.55 -24.69
CA ARG A 362 -17.12 1.80 -24.73
C ARG A 362 -17.45 2.93 -25.69
#